data_8db508f9755ec5fc6dea8e6604524c29
#
_entry.id   8db508f9755ec5fc6dea8e6604524c29
#
_cell.length_a   1.000
_cell.length_b   1.000
_cell.length_c   1.000
_cell.angle_alpha   90.00
_cell.angle_beta   90.00
_cell.angle_gamma   90.00
#
_symmetry.space_group_name_H-M   'P 1'
#
loop_
_entity.id
_entity.type
_entity.pdbx_description
1 polymer ?
#
loop_
_entity_poly.entity_id
_entity_poly.type
_entity_poly.pdbx_seq_one_letter_code
_entity_poly.pdbx_strand_id
1 'polypeptide(L)'
;DLHSFPTRRSSDLLVTLKTRNEVVFKELYDNLKYVDRTEAVIADSAEEKSVADFKAYGAFIRPAQKFPESVRYGIKWLQGLNHIYIDRKHCPNTCREFSNYEYEQDKDGNFISAYPDENNHSIDATRYALQKYWARKGN
;
A
#
# COMPACT_ATOMS: atom_id res chain seq x y z
N ASP A 1 -23.09 7.65 18.04
CA ASP A 1 -22.79 6.26 17.84
C ASP A 1 -21.37 6.06 17.37
N LEU A 2 -20.48 5.78 18.31
CA LEU A 2 -19.07 5.62 18.04
C LEU A 2 -18.76 4.52 17.04
N HIS A 3 -19.57 3.52 17.04
CA HIS A 3 -19.35 2.38 16.20
C HIS A 3 -19.71 2.63 14.74
N SER A 4 -20.58 3.57 14.47
CA SER A 4 -20.89 3.90 13.09
C SER A 4 -19.73 4.60 12.38
N PHE A 5 -18.88 5.22 13.12
CA PHE A 5 -17.76 5.98 12.57
C PHE A 5 -16.69 5.08 11.95
N PRO A 6 -16.12 4.10 12.67
CA PRO A 6 -15.18 3.17 12.07
C PRO A 6 -15.79 2.28 11.01
N THR A 7 -17.05 1.89 11.18
CA THR A 7 -17.71 0.96 10.26
C THR A 7 -17.99 1.57 8.89
N ARG A 8 -17.99 2.88 8.79
CA ARG A 8 -18.21 3.57 7.52
C ARG A 8 -16.92 3.80 6.74
N ARG A 9 -15.80 3.65 7.36
CA ARG A 9 -14.51 3.83 6.71
C ARG A 9 -13.97 2.51 6.20
N SER A 10 -13.41 2.59 5.01
CA SER A 10 -12.58 1.54 4.52
C SER A 10 -11.31 1.46 5.35
N SER A 11 -10.90 0.26 5.72
CA SER A 11 -9.63 0.07 6.42
C SER A 11 -8.42 0.15 5.50
N ASP A 12 -8.65 0.16 4.19
CA ASP A 12 -7.60 0.25 3.19
C ASP A 12 -7.42 1.65 2.59
N LEU A 13 -8.34 2.57 2.90
CA LEU A 13 -8.26 3.95 2.42
C LEU A 13 -8.75 4.91 3.50
N LEU A 14 -7.83 5.48 4.23
CA LEU A 14 -8.15 6.31 5.39
C LEU A 14 -8.48 7.75 5.03
N VAL A 15 -7.82 8.29 4.01
CA VAL A 15 -8.04 9.64 3.54
C VAL A 15 -8.07 9.66 2.02
N THR A 16 -8.99 10.41 1.45
CA THR A 16 -9.21 10.46 0.00
C THR A 16 -8.82 11.80 -0.61
N LEU A 17 -8.66 12.82 0.20
CA LEU A 17 -8.30 14.16 -0.24
C LEU A 17 -6.88 14.48 0.18
N LYS A 18 -6.29 15.48 -0.46
CA LYS A 18 -5.00 16.01 -0.01
C LYS A 18 -5.13 16.46 1.44
N THR A 19 -4.49 15.72 2.31
CA THR A 19 -4.58 15.90 3.74
C THR A 19 -3.17 16.13 4.29
N ARG A 20 -3.05 17.05 5.25
CA ARG A 20 -1.76 17.31 5.89
C ARG A 20 -1.27 16.07 6.63
N ASN A 21 0.03 15.83 6.61
CA ASN A 21 0.66 14.66 7.22
C ASN A 21 0.35 14.53 8.71
N GLU A 22 0.27 15.64 9.43
CA GLU A 22 -0.11 15.63 10.84
C GLU A 22 -1.49 15.01 11.08
N VAL A 23 -2.45 15.32 10.22
CA VAL A 23 -3.81 14.78 10.31
C VAL A 23 -3.81 13.28 9.99
N VAL A 24 -3.07 12.89 8.96
CA VAL A 24 -2.93 11.47 8.60
C VAL A 24 -2.28 10.69 9.74
N PHE A 25 -1.23 11.23 10.32
CA PHE A 25 -0.56 10.60 11.46
C PHE A 25 -1.52 10.37 12.63
N LYS A 26 -2.27 11.39 13.02
CA LYS A 26 -3.25 11.26 14.10
C LYS A 26 -4.31 10.22 13.80
N GLU A 27 -4.76 10.17 12.56
CA GLU A 27 -5.76 9.18 12.15
C GLU A 27 -5.21 7.75 12.28
N LEU A 28 -3.99 7.51 11.82
CA LEU A 28 -3.38 6.19 11.88
C LEU A 28 -3.05 5.73 13.30
N TYR A 29 -2.43 6.59 14.09
CA TYR A 29 -1.83 6.21 15.37
C TYR A 29 -2.74 6.47 16.57
N ASP A 30 -3.45 7.57 16.56
CA ASP A 30 -4.23 8.01 17.73
C ASP A 30 -5.70 7.65 17.63
N ASN A 31 -6.31 7.86 16.46
CA ASN A 31 -7.74 7.66 16.29
C ASN A 31 -8.10 6.21 15.96
N LEU A 32 -7.45 5.63 14.96
CA LEU A 32 -7.77 4.28 14.50
C LEU A 32 -6.91 3.20 15.13
N LYS A 33 -5.72 3.56 15.58
CA LYS A 33 -4.78 2.63 16.22
C LYS A 33 -4.48 1.40 15.37
N TYR A 34 -4.45 1.58 14.06
CA TYR A 34 -4.17 0.49 13.13
C TYR A 34 -2.72 0.08 13.10
N VAL A 35 -1.84 0.95 13.54
CA VAL A 35 -0.41 0.73 13.41
C VAL A 35 0.17 0.26 14.73
N ASP A 36 0.81 -0.89 14.68
CA ASP A 36 1.65 -1.34 15.78
C ASP A 36 2.92 -0.48 15.80
N ARG A 37 3.13 0.22 16.88
CA ARG A 37 4.27 1.13 17.05
C ARG A 37 5.62 0.40 17.11
N THR A 38 5.61 -0.90 17.26
CA THR A 38 6.82 -1.72 17.30
C THR A 38 7.26 -2.17 15.91
N GLU A 39 6.39 -2.05 14.91
CA GLU A 39 6.69 -2.40 13.54
C GLU A 39 6.83 -1.16 12.66
N ALA A 40 7.73 -1.25 11.68
CA ALA A 40 7.94 -0.16 10.75
C ALA A 40 6.79 -0.04 9.75
N VAL A 41 6.29 1.16 9.59
CA VAL A 41 5.46 1.52 8.45
C VAL A 41 6.37 1.73 7.25
N ILE A 42 6.03 1.15 6.12
CA ILE A 42 6.79 1.31 4.89
C ILE A 42 6.02 2.25 3.96
N ALA A 43 6.64 3.37 3.64
CA ALA A 43 6.04 4.41 2.81
C ALA A 43 6.65 4.43 1.41
N ASP A 44 5.92 5.00 0.46
CA ASP A 44 6.49 5.26 -0.86
C ASP A 44 7.71 6.16 -0.72
N SER A 45 8.83 5.74 -1.29
CA SER A 45 10.08 6.48 -1.22
C SER A 45 10.08 7.80 -1.99
N ALA A 46 9.10 8.00 -2.88
CA ALA A 46 8.91 9.29 -3.56
C ALA A 46 8.37 10.38 -2.62
N GLU A 47 7.84 10.00 -1.46
CA GLU A 47 7.23 10.89 -0.49
C GLU A 47 8.21 11.26 0.65
N GLU A 48 9.40 11.72 0.30
CA GLU A 48 10.46 12.04 1.27
C GLU A 48 10.01 12.99 2.39
N LYS A 49 9.26 14.03 2.03
CA LYS A 49 8.74 14.99 3.00
C LYS A 49 7.79 14.32 3.98
N SER A 50 6.90 13.47 3.49
CA SER A 50 5.94 12.75 4.34
C SER A 50 6.65 11.80 5.29
N VAL A 51 7.68 11.10 4.82
CA VAL A 51 8.50 10.22 5.67
C VAL A 51 9.18 11.03 6.77
N ALA A 52 9.77 12.17 6.43
CA ALA A 52 10.43 13.05 7.39
C ALA A 52 9.46 13.61 8.43
N ASP A 53 8.27 14.04 8.00
CA ASP A 53 7.24 14.55 8.90
C ASP A 53 6.78 13.47 9.88
N PHE A 54 6.53 12.27 9.40
CA PHE A 54 6.10 11.15 10.25
C PHE A 54 7.17 10.76 11.26
N LYS A 55 8.45 10.77 10.87
CA LYS A 55 9.56 10.55 11.81
C LYS A 55 9.57 11.62 12.89
N ALA A 56 9.35 12.86 12.53
CA ALA A 56 9.30 13.97 13.48
C ALA A 56 8.13 13.83 14.48
N TYR A 57 7.04 13.23 14.06
CA TYR A 57 5.90 12.93 14.94
C TYR A 57 6.11 11.68 15.81
N GLY A 58 7.21 11.00 15.64
CA GLY A 58 7.55 9.81 16.43
C GLY A 58 7.16 8.48 15.80
N ALA A 59 6.80 8.46 14.52
CA ALA A 59 6.48 7.22 13.82
C ALA A 59 7.74 6.40 13.52
N PHE A 60 7.61 5.09 13.65
CA PHE A 60 8.60 4.16 13.13
C PHE A 60 8.28 3.92 11.66
N ILE A 61 8.93 4.67 10.78
CA ILE A 61 8.66 4.68 9.35
C ILE A 61 9.95 4.58 8.54
N ARG A 62 9.88 3.85 7.43
CA ARG A 62 10.98 3.73 6.49
C ARG A 62 10.45 3.93 5.07
N PRO A 63 11.26 4.50 4.17
CA PRO A 63 10.91 4.48 2.76
C PRO A 63 11.03 3.07 2.18
N ALA A 64 10.16 2.74 1.25
CA ALA A 64 10.27 1.50 0.47
C ALA A 64 11.54 1.54 -0.36
N GLN A 65 12.19 0.39 -0.52
CA GLN A 65 13.34 0.26 -1.39
C GLN A 65 12.86 0.10 -2.84
N LYS A 66 13.34 0.95 -3.71
CA LYS A 66 13.10 0.85 -5.16
C LYS A 66 14.39 0.46 -5.85
N PHE A 67 14.33 -0.59 -6.62
CA PHE A 67 15.45 -1.10 -7.42
C PHE A 67 14.93 -1.56 -8.77
N PRO A 68 15.82 -1.75 -9.77
CA PRO A 68 15.39 -2.19 -11.10
C PRO A 68 14.54 -3.46 -11.00
N GLU A 69 13.42 -3.48 -11.70
CA GLU A 69 12.48 -4.62 -11.72
C GLU A 69 11.74 -4.89 -10.39
N SER A 70 11.81 -3.98 -9.41
CA SER A 70 11.17 -4.20 -8.11
C SER A 70 9.66 -4.41 -8.20
N VAL A 71 8.99 -3.71 -9.11
CA VAL A 71 7.55 -3.91 -9.38
C VAL A 71 7.30 -5.33 -9.85
N ARG A 72 8.06 -5.78 -10.84
CA ARG A 72 7.93 -7.10 -11.42
C ARG A 72 8.17 -8.21 -10.40
N TYR A 73 9.24 -8.09 -9.63
CA TYR A 73 9.56 -9.07 -8.58
C TYR A 73 8.49 -9.14 -7.51
N GLY A 74 8.02 -8.00 -7.03
CA GLY A 74 6.97 -7.96 -6.01
C GLY A 74 5.66 -8.55 -6.51
N ILE A 75 5.24 -8.23 -7.72
CA ILE A 75 4.01 -8.77 -8.30
C ILE A 75 4.14 -10.28 -8.55
N LYS A 76 5.26 -10.74 -9.07
CA LYS A 76 5.51 -12.17 -9.24
C LYS A 76 5.46 -12.93 -7.93
N TRP A 77 6.02 -12.34 -6.87
CA TRP A 77 5.96 -12.95 -5.55
C TRP A 77 4.51 -13.07 -5.07
N LEU A 78 3.70 -12.02 -5.23
CA LEU A 78 2.27 -12.07 -4.89
C LEU A 78 1.53 -13.13 -5.69
N GLN A 79 1.79 -13.21 -6.98
CA GLN A 79 1.18 -14.23 -7.85
C GLN A 79 1.58 -15.66 -7.48
N GLY A 80 2.75 -15.83 -6.88
CA GLY A 80 3.24 -17.13 -6.43
C GLY A 80 2.65 -17.62 -5.11
N LEU A 81 1.89 -16.79 -4.41
CA LEU A 81 1.21 -17.19 -3.19
C LEU A 81 0.06 -18.12 -3.48
N ASN A 82 -0.15 -19.11 -2.61
CA ASN A 82 -1.25 -20.04 -2.76
C ASN A 82 -2.61 -19.34 -2.64
N HIS A 83 -2.72 -18.41 -1.72
CA HIS A 83 -3.95 -17.67 -1.46
C HIS A 83 -3.64 -16.24 -1.04
N ILE A 84 -4.49 -15.32 -1.44
CA ILE A 84 -4.54 -13.95 -0.94
C ILE A 84 -5.97 -13.70 -0.48
N TYR A 85 -6.15 -13.50 0.82
CA TYR A 85 -7.46 -13.23 1.39
C TYR A 85 -7.63 -11.74 1.60
N ILE A 86 -8.71 -11.19 1.05
CA ILE A 86 -9.04 -9.78 1.18
C ILE A 86 -10.46 -9.66 1.69
N ASP A 87 -10.63 -8.95 2.81
CA ASP A 87 -11.95 -8.66 3.37
C ASP A 87 -12.64 -7.61 2.51
N ARG A 88 -13.54 -8.05 1.65
CA ARG A 88 -14.27 -7.17 0.73
C ARG A 88 -15.07 -6.10 1.46
N LYS A 89 -15.60 -6.42 2.62
CA LYS A 89 -16.43 -5.49 3.39
C LYS A 89 -15.62 -4.32 3.94
N HIS A 90 -14.44 -4.61 4.49
CA HIS A 90 -13.60 -3.60 5.11
C HIS A 90 -12.54 -3.04 4.17
N CYS A 91 -12.16 -3.78 3.14
CA CYS A 91 -11.13 -3.39 2.19
C CYS A 91 -11.65 -3.45 0.74
N PRO A 92 -12.71 -2.69 0.41
CA PRO A 92 -13.32 -2.76 -0.93
C PRO A 92 -12.40 -2.23 -2.03
N ASN A 93 -11.58 -1.23 -1.74
CA ASN A 93 -10.65 -0.67 -2.73
C ASN A 93 -9.53 -1.65 -3.06
N THR A 94 -8.96 -2.28 -2.04
CA THR A 94 -7.94 -3.33 -2.21
C THR A 94 -8.51 -4.50 -3.02
N CYS A 95 -9.72 -4.95 -2.68
CA CYS A 95 -10.39 -6.02 -3.40
C CYS A 95 -10.57 -5.68 -4.88
N ARG A 96 -11.02 -4.46 -5.18
CA ARG A 96 -11.20 -4.00 -6.56
C ARG A 96 -9.89 -3.94 -7.32
N GLU A 97 -8.84 -3.39 -6.71
CA GLU A 97 -7.53 -3.31 -7.35
C GLU A 97 -6.95 -4.68 -7.66
N PHE A 98 -6.93 -5.58 -6.68
CA PHE A 98 -6.41 -6.94 -6.89
C PHE A 98 -7.22 -7.75 -7.89
N SER A 99 -8.52 -7.49 -7.99
CA SER A 99 -9.40 -8.21 -8.94
C SER A 99 -9.23 -7.73 -10.39
N ASN A 100 -8.81 -6.49 -10.59
CA ASN A 100 -8.82 -5.85 -11.90
C ASN A 100 -7.42 -5.52 -12.45
N TYR A 101 -6.37 -5.76 -11.67
CA TYR A 101 -5.02 -5.41 -12.07
C TYR A 101 -4.46 -6.45 -13.04
N GLU A 102 -4.16 -5.99 -14.25
CA GLU A 102 -3.63 -6.84 -15.31
C GLU A 102 -2.62 -6.07 -16.16
N TYR A 103 -1.91 -6.77 -17.03
CA TYR A 103 -1.00 -6.13 -17.96
C TYR A 103 -1.71 -5.10 -18.82
N GLU A 104 -0.99 -4.05 -19.18
CA GLU A 104 -1.46 -3.07 -20.14
C GLU A 104 -1.72 -3.74 -21.50
N GLN A 105 -2.66 -3.19 -22.23
CA GLN A 105 -2.98 -3.62 -23.59
C GLN A 105 -2.53 -2.57 -24.59
N ASP A 106 -2.06 -3.04 -25.74
CA ASP A 106 -1.79 -2.16 -26.86
C ASP A 106 -3.10 -1.74 -27.55
N LYS A 107 -3.00 -0.90 -28.57
CA LYS A 107 -4.16 -0.41 -29.33
C LYS A 107 -4.98 -1.50 -30.01
N ASP A 108 -4.39 -2.68 -30.23
CA ASP A 108 -5.04 -3.83 -30.86
C ASP A 108 -5.60 -4.82 -29.83
N GLY A 109 -5.53 -4.48 -28.53
CA GLY A 109 -6.04 -5.30 -27.44
C GLY A 109 -5.11 -6.43 -27.00
N ASN A 110 -3.88 -6.47 -27.48
CA ASN A 110 -2.91 -7.47 -27.06
C ASN A 110 -2.23 -7.03 -25.77
N PHE A 111 -2.04 -7.98 -24.85
CA PHE A 111 -1.31 -7.69 -23.62
C PHE A 111 0.17 -7.44 -23.91
N ILE A 112 0.70 -6.37 -23.30
CA ILE A 112 2.12 -6.08 -23.30
C ILE A 112 2.70 -6.38 -21.92
N SER A 113 3.99 -6.67 -21.85
CA SER A 113 4.63 -7.07 -20.59
C SER A 113 4.95 -5.84 -19.71
N ALA A 114 3.92 -5.06 -19.41
CA ALA A 114 4.01 -3.88 -18.59
C ALA A 114 2.82 -3.82 -17.63
N TYR A 115 3.08 -3.39 -16.41
CA TYR A 115 2.03 -3.16 -15.41
C TYR A 115 1.62 -1.69 -15.42
N PRO A 116 0.31 -1.39 -15.42
CA PRO A 116 -0.14 -0.01 -15.39
C PRO A 116 0.23 0.68 -14.08
N ASP A 117 0.54 1.95 -14.15
CA ASP A 117 0.80 2.79 -12.97
C ASP A 117 -0.46 3.57 -12.57
N GLU A 118 -1.56 2.86 -12.50
CA GLU A 118 -2.85 3.39 -12.09
C GLU A 118 -3.67 2.29 -11.41
N ASN A 119 -4.61 2.69 -10.56
CA ASN A 119 -5.49 1.76 -9.83
C ASN A 119 -4.72 0.66 -9.08
N ASN A 120 -3.58 1.02 -8.52
CA ASN A 120 -2.63 0.09 -7.90
C ASN A 120 -2.13 0.54 -6.51
N HIS A 121 -2.83 1.46 -5.87
CA HIS A 121 -2.38 2.04 -4.59
C HIS A 121 -2.26 0.99 -3.48
N SER A 122 -3.26 0.13 -3.34
CA SER A 122 -3.23 -0.95 -2.36
C SER A 122 -2.23 -2.04 -2.75
N ILE A 123 -2.08 -2.30 -4.04
CA ILE A 123 -1.10 -3.26 -4.54
C ILE A 123 0.31 -2.78 -4.24
N ASP A 124 0.62 -1.53 -4.50
CA ASP A 124 1.91 -0.93 -4.18
C ASP A 124 2.17 -0.94 -2.67
N ALA A 125 1.20 -0.52 -1.88
CA ALA A 125 1.31 -0.55 -0.43
C ALA A 125 1.58 -1.96 0.09
N THR A 126 0.91 -2.97 -0.46
CA THR A 126 1.11 -4.37 -0.11
C THR A 126 2.52 -4.83 -0.48
N ARG A 127 2.99 -4.50 -1.67
CA ARG A 127 4.36 -4.83 -2.09
C ARG A 127 5.39 -4.20 -1.14
N TYR A 128 5.21 -2.95 -0.80
CA TYR A 128 6.13 -2.25 0.12
C TYR A 128 6.11 -2.89 1.50
N ALA A 129 4.95 -3.10 2.07
CA ALA A 129 4.82 -3.68 3.40
C ALA A 129 5.46 -5.09 3.49
N LEU A 130 5.38 -5.85 2.42
CA LEU A 130 5.89 -7.22 2.36
C LEU A 130 7.30 -7.32 1.76
N GLN A 131 7.93 -6.20 1.49
CA GLN A 131 9.24 -6.15 0.84
C GLN A 131 10.30 -6.97 1.58
N LYS A 132 10.22 -7.02 2.90
CA LYS A 132 11.12 -7.84 3.73
C LYS A 132 11.09 -9.33 3.38
N TYR A 133 10.04 -9.80 2.73
CA TYR A 133 9.89 -11.21 2.34
C TYR A 133 10.35 -11.50 0.92
N TRP A 134 10.10 -10.59 -0.02
CA TRP A 134 10.39 -10.83 -1.43
C TRP A 134 11.63 -10.11 -1.96
N ALA A 135 12.02 -8.98 -1.38
CA ALA A 135 13.25 -8.29 -1.74
C ALA A 135 14.40 -8.94 -1.01
N ARG A 136 14.99 -9.93 -1.63
CA ARG A 136 16.06 -10.70 -1.00
C ARG A 136 17.30 -9.86 -0.79
N LYS A 137 17.92 -10.07 0.35
CA LYS A 137 19.21 -9.48 0.68
C LYS A 137 20.28 -10.03 -0.26
N GLY A 138 21.07 -9.15 -0.83
CA GLY A 138 22.19 -9.53 -1.67
C GLY A 138 21.85 -9.86 -3.12
N ASN A 139 20.67 -9.65 -3.51
CA ASN A 139 20.26 -9.80 -4.91
C ASN A 139 20.25 -8.45 -5.61
#